data_925c59ac15a02f9a123f50190e4e445f
#
_entry.id   925c59ac15a02f9a123f50190e4e445f
#
_cell.length_a   1.000
_cell.length_b   1.000
_cell.length_c   1.000
_cell.angle_alpha   90.00
_cell.angle_beta   90.00
_cell.angle_gamma   90.00
#
_symmetry.space_group_name_H-M   'P 1'
#
loop_
_entity.id
_entity.type
_entity.pdbx_description
1 polymer ?
#
loop_
_entity_poly.entity_id
_entity_poly.type
_entity_poly.pdbx_seq_one_letter_code
_entity_poly.pdbx_strand_id
1 'polypeptide(L)'
;MLDLTRLFFILSGEHESLPTAEILAILDSEGLAYSKVERSYRLLKMNCSREALRHVSSRSLMYDKCGFLLAECEADEHEIRRLIRSLPLENYSNGAKSYAVRSERLGGVKRNIKRTVLERKVGSLVKENVPNLSVNLSNPDLTFLCIIYENSFVFGITVHTKPSGPISLRRPRKRPVFHPSTMPPKIARCMVNLSRARPEELFADPFCGVGGIVIEATLIGCKVLGMDASSRMIRGVRKNLSYFGLNTMGMIIGDARSLPSHGLDALATDPPYGRDSSTRGLNVSDLIRDFLPAASCSLNRGAHLCISAPSEIDLESYARDAGLHVREKHLTRIHRSLTRQFIVAENT
;
A
#
# COMPACT_ATOMS: atom_id res chain seq x y z
N MET A 1 -20.77 19.25 6.74
CA MET A 1 -19.68 18.75 7.63
C MET A 1 -19.31 17.39 7.10
N LEU A 2 -18.03 17.13 6.74
CA LEU A 2 -17.56 15.80 6.34
C LEU A 2 -17.76 14.86 7.54
N ASP A 3 -18.49 13.75 7.36
CA ASP A 3 -18.72 12.72 8.39
C ASP A 3 -17.42 11.90 8.56
N LEU A 4 -16.44 12.50 9.26
CA LEU A 4 -15.16 11.89 9.51
C LEU A 4 -15.27 10.94 10.69
N THR A 5 -14.95 9.68 10.45
CA THR A 5 -14.94 8.61 11.44
C THR A 5 -13.49 8.26 11.79
N ARG A 6 -13.22 7.91 13.05
CA ARG A 6 -11.90 7.46 13.47
C ARG A 6 -11.64 6.05 12.97
N LEU A 7 -10.60 5.88 12.18
CA LEU A 7 -10.22 4.62 11.55
C LEU A 7 -8.89 4.12 12.07
N PHE A 8 -8.69 2.80 12.01
CA PHE A 8 -7.38 2.19 12.24
C PHE A 8 -6.97 1.32 11.06
N PHE A 9 -5.66 1.23 10.85
CA PHE A 9 -5.02 0.32 9.91
C PHE A 9 -3.84 -0.37 10.61
N ILE A 10 -3.85 -1.69 10.65
CA ILE A 10 -2.68 -2.48 11.05
C ILE A 10 -1.83 -2.67 9.81
N LEU A 11 -0.66 -2.07 9.80
CA LEU A 11 0.26 -2.05 8.69
C LEU A 11 1.08 -3.34 8.60
N SER A 12 1.54 -3.70 7.40
CA SER A 12 2.54 -4.75 7.25
C SER A 12 3.86 -4.31 7.90
N GLY A 13 4.55 -5.23 8.56
CA GLY A 13 5.81 -4.92 9.25
C GLY A 13 7.06 -4.97 8.36
N GLU A 14 6.91 -5.08 7.03
CA GLU A 14 8.02 -5.30 6.11
C GLU A 14 8.83 -4.03 5.79
N HIS A 15 8.20 -2.86 5.89
CA HIS A 15 8.81 -1.56 5.57
C HIS A 15 8.41 -0.50 6.58
N GLU A 16 9.32 0.43 6.84
CA GLU A 16 9.09 1.45 7.86
C GLU A 16 8.08 2.51 7.40
N SER A 17 8.31 3.17 6.27
CA SER A 17 7.49 4.32 5.81
C SER A 17 6.48 3.98 4.73
N LEU A 18 6.79 3.06 3.82
CA LEU A 18 5.97 2.74 2.65
C LEU A 18 4.52 2.35 2.96
N PRO A 19 4.19 1.55 4.01
CA PRO A 19 2.80 1.19 4.27
C PRO A 19 1.91 2.39 4.62
N THR A 20 2.43 3.37 5.36
CA THR A 20 1.70 4.60 5.65
C THR A 20 1.57 5.46 4.40
N ALA A 21 2.66 5.66 3.67
CA ALA A 21 2.67 6.44 2.44
C ALA A 21 1.71 5.85 1.39
N GLU A 22 1.67 4.52 1.23
CA GLU A 22 0.72 3.87 0.32
C GLU A 22 -0.74 4.18 0.67
N ILE A 23 -1.11 4.12 1.97
CA ILE A 23 -2.47 4.43 2.40
C ILE A 23 -2.80 5.90 2.11
N LEU A 24 -1.93 6.84 2.50
CA LEU A 24 -2.16 8.26 2.25
C LEU A 24 -2.25 8.58 0.76
N ALA A 25 -1.37 7.97 -0.06
CA ALA A 25 -1.41 8.13 -1.51
C ALA A 25 -2.72 7.63 -2.15
N ILE A 26 -3.29 6.54 -1.62
CA ILE A 26 -4.61 6.06 -2.05
C ILE A 26 -5.68 7.08 -1.68
N LEU A 27 -5.67 7.62 -0.46
CA LEU A 27 -6.66 8.62 -0.03
C LEU A 27 -6.55 9.91 -0.86
N ASP A 28 -5.34 10.40 -1.10
CA ASP A 28 -5.07 11.56 -1.96
C ASP A 28 -5.64 11.34 -3.37
N SER A 29 -5.35 10.18 -3.98
CA SER A 29 -5.82 9.87 -5.32
C SER A 29 -7.34 9.78 -5.44
N GLU A 30 -8.03 9.38 -4.37
CA GLU A 30 -9.51 9.31 -4.32
C GLU A 30 -10.15 10.61 -3.80
N GLY A 31 -9.37 11.66 -3.54
CA GLY A 31 -9.85 12.94 -3.04
C GLY A 31 -10.47 12.87 -1.64
N LEU A 32 -10.09 11.89 -0.84
CA LEU A 32 -10.61 11.68 0.51
C LEU A 32 -9.82 12.49 1.53
N ALA A 33 -10.46 13.49 2.11
CA ALA A 33 -9.85 14.28 3.18
C ALA A 33 -9.64 13.45 4.45
N TYR A 34 -8.48 13.62 5.08
CA TYR A 34 -8.13 12.98 6.33
C TYR A 34 -7.45 13.95 7.31
N SER A 35 -7.50 13.61 8.58
CA SER A 35 -6.89 14.41 9.65
C SER A 35 -6.45 13.54 10.82
N LYS A 36 -5.73 14.14 11.77
CA LYS A 36 -5.25 13.46 12.99
C LYS A 36 -4.54 12.14 12.68
N VAL A 37 -3.60 12.19 11.73
CA VAL A 37 -2.79 11.03 11.35
C VAL A 37 -1.78 10.74 12.44
N GLU A 38 -1.96 9.61 13.13
CA GLU A 38 -1.09 9.14 14.20
C GLU A 38 -0.55 7.75 13.84
N ARG A 39 0.75 7.58 13.91
CA ARG A 39 1.39 6.28 13.70
C ARG A 39 2.20 5.85 14.91
N SER A 40 1.94 4.64 15.38
CA SER A 40 2.72 3.98 16.42
C SER A 40 3.08 2.57 15.96
N TYR A 41 4.37 2.32 15.70
CA TYR A 41 4.86 1.04 15.17
C TYR A 41 4.11 0.63 13.88
N ARG A 42 3.24 -0.37 13.96
CA ARG A 42 2.41 -0.88 12.84
C ARG A 42 0.95 -0.43 12.89
N LEU A 43 0.58 0.40 13.82
CA LEU A 43 -0.76 0.95 13.94
C LEU A 43 -0.79 2.37 13.38
N LEU A 44 -1.60 2.57 12.36
CA LEU A 44 -1.95 3.87 11.81
C LEU A 44 -3.38 4.19 12.22
N LYS A 45 -3.59 5.36 12.82
CA LYS A 45 -4.90 5.89 13.23
C LYS A 45 -5.13 7.22 12.52
N MET A 46 -6.35 7.48 12.08
CA MET A 46 -6.72 8.75 11.46
C MET A 46 -8.22 8.98 11.48
N ASN A 47 -8.62 10.23 11.30
CA ASN A 47 -10.01 10.58 10.99
C ASN A 47 -10.14 10.68 9.46
N CYS A 48 -11.08 9.92 8.89
CA CYS A 48 -11.34 9.91 7.45
C CYS A 48 -12.79 9.44 7.18
N SER A 49 -13.26 9.60 5.94
CA SER A 49 -14.51 9.00 5.48
C SER A 49 -14.45 7.48 5.60
N ARG A 50 -15.60 6.84 5.88
CA ARG A 50 -15.75 5.37 5.91
C ARG A 50 -15.34 4.71 4.59
N GLU A 51 -15.48 5.41 3.48
CA GLU A 51 -15.09 4.95 2.14
C GLU A 51 -13.59 4.62 2.04
N ALA A 52 -12.75 5.27 2.87
CA ALA A 52 -11.33 4.98 2.95
C ALA A 52 -11.03 3.49 3.16
N LEU A 53 -11.84 2.79 3.98
CA LEU A 53 -11.67 1.36 4.24
C LEU A 53 -11.82 0.54 2.96
N ARG A 54 -12.80 0.87 2.10
CA ARG A 54 -13.04 0.19 0.81
C ARG A 54 -11.88 0.46 -0.16
N HIS A 55 -11.47 1.72 -0.32
CA HIS A 55 -10.40 2.08 -1.24
C HIS A 55 -9.06 1.46 -0.83
N VAL A 56 -8.71 1.55 0.45
CA VAL A 56 -7.48 0.94 0.96
C VAL A 56 -7.53 -0.58 0.83
N SER A 57 -8.64 -1.23 1.18
CA SER A 57 -8.75 -2.70 1.12
C SER A 57 -8.67 -3.26 -0.29
N SER A 58 -9.14 -2.53 -1.30
CA SER A 58 -9.10 -2.95 -2.70
C SER A 58 -7.74 -2.69 -3.36
N ARG A 59 -7.01 -1.67 -2.93
CA ARG A 59 -5.79 -1.19 -3.59
C ARG A 59 -4.50 -1.54 -2.87
N SER A 60 -4.45 -1.40 -1.53
CA SER A 60 -3.23 -1.60 -0.76
C SER A 60 -2.87 -3.07 -0.58
N LEU A 61 -1.57 -3.37 -0.65
CA LEU A 61 -1.01 -4.66 -0.27
C LEU A 61 -0.14 -4.59 0.99
N MET A 62 -0.04 -3.42 1.63
CA MET A 62 0.83 -3.20 2.79
C MET A 62 0.08 -2.97 4.11
N TYR A 63 -1.17 -3.43 4.21
CA TYR A 63 -1.91 -3.52 5.47
C TYR A 63 -2.28 -4.98 5.77
N ASP A 64 -2.61 -5.29 7.02
CA ASP A 64 -3.09 -6.60 7.44
C ASP A 64 -4.59 -6.56 7.80
N LYS A 65 -5.01 -5.55 8.56
CA LYS A 65 -6.41 -5.32 8.97
C LYS A 65 -6.72 -3.83 8.99
N CYS A 66 -7.97 -3.48 8.73
CA CYS A 66 -8.46 -2.11 8.93
C CYS A 66 -9.92 -2.10 9.40
N GLY A 67 -10.32 -0.99 9.99
CA GLY A 67 -11.67 -0.85 10.51
C GLY A 67 -11.89 0.43 11.30
N PHE A 68 -12.99 0.44 12.06
CA PHE A 68 -13.39 1.56 12.91
C PHE A 68 -12.69 1.49 14.26
N LEU A 69 -12.06 2.58 14.67
CA LEU A 69 -11.52 2.75 16.01
C LEU A 69 -12.62 3.32 16.89
N LEU A 70 -13.06 2.56 17.90
CA LEU A 70 -14.14 2.97 18.80
C LEU A 70 -13.60 3.76 19.98
N ALA A 71 -12.55 3.26 20.63
CA ALA A 71 -11.96 3.91 21.79
C ALA A 71 -10.54 3.40 22.08
N GLU A 72 -9.82 4.13 22.94
CA GLU A 72 -8.51 3.75 23.43
C GLU A 72 -8.31 4.15 24.91
N CYS A 73 -7.50 3.37 25.64
CA CYS A 73 -7.12 3.63 27.02
C CYS A 73 -5.73 3.02 27.32
N GLU A 74 -5.26 3.12 28.54
CA GLU A 74 -4.11 2.34 29.00
C GLU A 74 -4.42 0.84 28.99
N ALA A 75 -3.40 0.02 28.72
CA ALA A 75 -3.51 -1.44 28.70
C ALA A 75 -3.56 -2.00 30.15
N ASP A 76 -4.54 -1.55 30.91
CA ASP A 76 -4.84 -1.97 32.27
C ASP A 76 -6.22 -2.63 32.34
N GLU A 77 -6.37 -3.68 33.14
CA GLU A 77 -7.61 -4.45 33.18
C GLU A 77 -8.81 -3.61 33.66
N HIS A 78 -8.60 -2.75 34.64
CA HIS A 78 -9.66 -1.88 35.18
C HIS A 78 -10.08 -0.83 34.14
N GLU A 79 -9.10 -0.20 33.48
CA GLU A 79 -9.35 0.80 32.44
C GLU A 79 -10.05 0.19 31.23
N ILE A 80 -9.62 -1.01 30.77
CA ILE A 80 -10.27 -1.73 29.67
C ILE A 80 -11.73 -2.05 30.02
N ARG A 81 -11.99 -2.53 31.24
CA ARG A 81 -13.36 -2.85 31.70
C ARG A 81 -14.23 -1.60 31.72
N ARG A 82 -13.73 -0.49 32.29
CA ARG A 82 -14.43 0.79 32.35
C ARG A 82 -14.76 1.28 30.94
N LEU A 83 -13.76 1.25 30.05
CA LEU A 83 -13.91 1.68 28.65
C LEU A 83 -15.00 0.88 27.93
N ILE A 84 -14.93 -0.45 27.92
CA ILE A 84 -15.89 -1.29 27.17
C ILE A 84 -17.32 -1.08 27.68
N ARG A 85 -17.52 -0.95 29.02
CA ARG A 85 -18.84 -0.71 29.60
C ARG A 85 -19.44 0.66 29.28
N SER A 86 -18.57 1.67 29.02
CA SER A 86 -19.04 3.02 28.68
C SER A 86 -19.39 3.18 27.18
N LEU A 87 -19.02 2.23 26.32
CA LEU A 87 -19.26 2.33 24.88
C LEU A 87 -20.70 1.95 24.51
N PRO A 88 -21.37 2.73 23.65
CA PRO A 88 -22.69 2.40 23.11
C PRO A 88 -22.57 1.36 21.99
N LEU A 89 -22.17 0.11 22.34
CA LEU A 89 -21.88 -0.93 21.33
C LEU A 89 -23.13 -1.34 20.54
N GLU A 90 -24.32 -1.09 21.05
CA GLU A 90 -25.58 -1.31 20.33
C GLU A 90 -25.64 -0.53 19.00
N ASN A 91 -25.08 0.68 18.96
CA ASN A 91 -25.04 1.52 17.76
C ASN A 91 -24.24 0.90 16.59
N TYR A 92 -23.37 -0.05 16.90
CA TYR A 92 -22.53 -0.75 15.92
C TYR A 92 -23.03 -2.14 15.55
N SER A 93 -24.12 -2.60 16.20
CA SER A 93 -24.67 -3.94 16.03
C SER A 93 -25.76 -4.07 14.95
N ASN A 94 -26.12 -2.97 14.25
CA ASN A 94 -27.20 -2.92 13.27
C ASN A 94 -27.20 -4.12 12.31
N GLY A 95 -28.24 -5.00 12.44
CA GLY A 95 -28.40 -6.17 11.61
C GLY A 95 -27.51 -7.37 11.94
N ALA A 96 -26.51 -7.22 12.79
CA ALA A 96 -25.64 -8.32 13.22
C ALA A 96 -26.38 -9.23 14.23
N LYS A 97 -26.16 -10.55 14.11
CA LYS A 97 -26.70 -11.58 15.02
C LYS A 97 -25.62 -12.20 15.90
N SER A 98 -24.36 -12.05 15.46
CA SER A 98 -23.22 -12.70 16.11
C SER A 98 -21.96 -11.86 16.11
N TYR A 99 -21.07 -12.14 17.08
CA TYR A 99 -19.79 -11.48 17.18
C TYR A 99 -18.67 -12.42 17.62
N ALA A 100 -17.44 -12.01 17.33
CA ALA A 100 -16.23 -12.52 17.96
C ALA A 100 -15.37 -11.37 18.47
N VAL A 101 -14.57 -11.66 19.51
CA VAL A 101 -13.48 -10.78 19.93
C VAL A 101 -12.17 -11.42 19.52
N ARG A 102 -11.30 -10.63 18.90
CA ARG A 102 -9.94 -11.00 18.52
C ARG A 102 -8.94 -10.03 19.12
N SER A 103 -7.72 -10.47 19.31
CA SER A 103 -6.67 -9.59 19.82
C SER A 103 -5.40 -9.66 19.00
N GLU A 104 -4.76 -8.50 18.82
CA GLU A 104 -3.47 -8.32 18.15
C GLU A 104 -2.49 -7.64 19.09
N ARG A 105 -1.24 -8.13 19.09
CA ARG A 105 -0.13 -7.46 19.76
C ARG A 105 0.81 -6.89 18.72
N LEU A 106 0.97 -5.59 18.75
CA LEU A 106 1.89 -4.87 17.89
C LEU A 106 3.08 -4.47 18.76
N GLY A 107 4.25 -4.88 18.57
CA GLY A 107 5.52 -4.59 19.25
C GLY A 107 5.54 -3.82 20.57
N GLY A 108 6.63 -3.91 21.33
CA GLY A 108 6.84 -3.09 22.53
C GLY A 108 5.94 -3.40 23.75
N VAL A 109 5.12 -4.46 23.70
CA VAL A 109 4.16 -4.78 24.78
C VAL A 109 4.88 -5.20 26.06
N LYS A 110 4.82 -4.35 27.08
CA LYS A 110 5.47 -4.57 28.38
C LYS A 110 4.71 -5.55 29.29
N ARG A 111 3.38 -5.64 29.18
CA ARG A 111 2.54 -6.51 30.02
C ARG A 111 2.21 -7.83 29.33
N ASN A 112 2.40 -8.94 30.04
CA ASN A 112 2.11 -10.28 29.51
C ASN A 112 0.62 -10.67 29.67
N ILE A 113 -0.26 -10.01 28.92
CA ILE A 113 -1.68 -10.37 28.88
C ILE A 113 -1.86 -11.51 27.88
N LYS A 114 -2.28 -12.69 28.31
CA LYS A 114 -2.56 -13.83 27.41
C LYS A 114 -3.74 -13.46 26.47
N ARG A 115 -3.56 -13.64 25.17
CA ARG A 115 -4.56 -13.29 24.13
C ARG A 115 -5.92 -13.89 24.41
N THR A 116 -5.99 -15.19 24.67
CA THR A 116 -7.25 -15.92 24.95
C THR A 116 -7.96 -15.44 26.20
N VAL A 117 -7.20 -15.00 27.22
CA VAL A 117 -7.77 -14.45 28.46
C VAL A 117 -8.38 -13.07 28.19
N LEU A 118 -7.68 -12.21 27.44
CA LEU A 118 -8.19 -10.90 27.06
C LEU A 118 -9.45 -11.03 26.20
N GLU A 119 -9.40 -11.87 25.16
CA GLU A 119 -10.53 -12.08 24.24
C GLU A 119 -11.79 -12.56 24.99
N ARG A 120 -11.62 -13.51 25.95
CA ARG A 120 -12.73 -13.99 26.78
C ARG A 120 -13.28 -12.91 27.70
N LYS A 121 -12.40 -12.17 28.41
CA LYS A 121 -12.83 -11.10 29.33
C LYS A 121 -13.57 -9.97 28.57
N VAL A 122 -13.00 -9.50 27.46
CA VAL A 122 -13.65 -8.50 26.63
C VAL A 122 -14.93 -9.04 25.99
N GLY A 123 -14.95 -10.31 25.58
CA GLY A 123 -16.14 -10.97 25.05
C GLY A 123 -17.30 -10.98 26.06
N SER A 124 -17.03 -11.27 27.33
CA SER A 124 -18.06 -11.19 28.39
C SER A 124 -18.60 -9.76 28.56
N LEU A 125 -17.72 -8.74 28.54
CA LEU A 125 -18.12 -7.34 28.63
C LEU A 125 -18.95 -6.88 27.41
N VAL A 126 -18.62 -7.34 26.21
CA VAL A 126 -19.42 -7.10 25.00
C VAL A 126 -20.79 -7.75 25.15
N LYS A 127 -20.86 -8.99 25.69
CA LYS A 127 -22.14 -9.67 25.92
C LYS A 127 -23.03 -8.96 26.94
N GLU A 128 -22.43 -8.39 28.01
CA GLU A 128 -23.14 -7.53 28.97
C GLU A 128 -23.73 -6.29 28.29
N ASN A 129 -23.00 -5.68 27.36
CA ASN A 129 -23.35 -4.44 26.69
C ASN A 129 -24.36 -4.65 25.53
N VAL A 130 -24.26 -5.78 24.81
CA VAL A 130 -25.14 -6.14 23.69
C VAL A 130 -25.69 -7.55 23.87
N PRO A 131 -26.69 -7.74 24.76
CA PRO A 131 -27.22 -9.07 25.14
C PRO A 131 -27.79 -9.88 23.95
N ASN A 132 -28.27 -9.20 22.92
CA ASN A 132 -28.92 -9.81 21.76
C ASN A 132 -27.93 -10.46 20.76
N LEU A 133 -26.63 -10.16 20.85
CA LEU A 133 -25.61 -10.78 20.02
C LEU A 133 -25.18 -12.14 20.60
N SER A 134 -25.09 -13.16 19.74
CA SER A 134 -24.53 -14.46 20.11
C SER A 134 -23.02 -14.50 19.79
N VAL A 135 -22.26 -15.34 20.52
CA VAL A 135 -20.84 -15.55 20.24
C VAL A 135 -20.70 -16.56 19.08
N ASN A 136 -19.99 -16.16 18.02
CA ASN A 136 -19.62 -17.04 16.91
C ASN A 136 -18.14 -16.87 16.58
N LEU A 137 -17.32 -17.84 16.95
CA LEU A 137 -15.87 -17.75 16.75
C LEU A 137 -15.41 -18.11 15.33
N SER A 138 -16.25 -18.78 14.55
CA SER A 138 -15.89 -19.29 13.21
C SER A 138 -16.26 -18.32 12.11
N ASN A 139 -17.49 -17.80 12.13
CA ASN A 139 -18.01 -16.88 11.12
C ASN A 139 -18.89 -15.81 11.78
N PRO A 140 -18.31 -14.85 12.50
CA PRO A 140 -19.05 -13.78 13.15
C PRO A 140 -19.51 -12.72 12.15
N ASP A 141 -20.67 -12.10 12.40
CA ASP A 141 -21.12 -10.93 11.64
C ASP A 141 -20.29 -9.69 12.01
N LEU A 142 -19.86 -9.59 13.27
CA LEU A 142 -18.98 -8.52 13.78
C LEU A 142 -17.71 -9.09 14.39
N THR A 143 -16.59 -8.49 14.09
CA THR A 143 -15.31 -8.82 14.76
C THR A 143 -14.82 -7.61 15.54
N PHE A 144 -14.97 -7.63 16.85
CA PHE A 144 -14.31 -6.66 17.74
C PHE A 144 -12.83 -7.00 17.84
N LEU A 145 -11.98 -5.99 17.71
CA LEU A 145 -10.54 -6.14 17.75
C LEU A 145 -9.94 -5.37 18.92
N CYS A 146 -9.20 -6.11 19.76
CA CYS A 146 -8.37 -5.57 20.83
C CYS A 146 -6.94 -5.45 20.33
N ILE A 147 -6.42 -4.24 20.18
CA ILE A 147 -5.03 -4.00 19.77
C ILE A 147 -4.24 -3.54 20.98
N ILE A 148 -3.13 -4.22 21.28
CA ILE A 148 -2.23 -3.83 22.37
C ILE A 148 -0.88 -3.49 21.76
N TYR A 149 -0.38 -2.30 22.06
CA TYR A 149 0.96 -1.85 21.71
C TYR A 149 1.54 -1.02 22.87
N GLU A 150 2.80 -1.25 23.19
CA GLU A 150 3.45 -0.60 24.35
C GLU A 150 2.62 -0.75 25.64
N ASN A 151 2.07 0.35 26.16
CA ASN A 151 1.15 0.39 27.32
C ASN A 151 -0.27 0.83 26.93
N SER A 152 -0.63 0.79 25.66
CA SER A 152 -1.91 1.26 25.14
C SER A 152 -2.80 0.10 24.71
N PHE A 153 -4.09 0.26 24.93
CA PHE A 153 -5.17 -0.61 24.46
C PHE A 153 -6.08 0.18 23.52
N VAL A 154 -6.27 -0.35 22.30
CA VAL A 154 -7.21 0.19 21.32
C VAL A 154 -8.30 -0.84 21.07
N PHE A 155 -9.55 -0.38 21.09
CA PHE A 155 -10.73 -1.19 20.81
C PHE A 155 -11.40 -0.70 19.53
N GLY A 156 -11.68 -1.63 18.61
CA GLY A 156 -12.28 -1.31 17.34
C GLY A 156 -13.08 -2.44 16.73
N ILE A 157 -13.64 -2.19 15.54
CA ILE A 157 -14.34 -3.19 14.73
C ILE A 157 -13.55 -3.39 13.44
N THR A 158 -13.13 -4.62 13.18
CA THR A 158 -12.49 -4.98 11.92
C THR A 158 -13.52 -5.03 10.79
N VAL A 159 -13.27 -4.29 9.72
CA VAL A 159 -14.11 -4.29 8.51
C VAL A 159 -13.47 -5.13 7.42
N HIS A 160 -12.17 -4.98 7.21
CA HIS A 160 -11.42 -5.76 6.22
C HIS A 160 -10.18 -6.40 6.83
N THR A 161 -9.97 -7.65 6.45
CA THR A 161 -8.71 -8.37 6.67
C THR A 161 -8.14 -8.74 5.30
N LYS A 162 -6.86 -8.48 5.10
CA LYS A 162 -6.21 -8.74 3.82
C LYS A 162 -6.22 -10.23 3.49
N PRO A 163 -6.68 -10.63 2.30
CA PRO A 163 -6.61 -12.01 1.84
C PRO A 163 -5.14 -12.46 1.64
N SER A 164 -4.77 -13.61 2.14
CA SER A 164 -3.38 -14.13 2.04
C SER A 164 -3.06 -14.84 0.72
N GLY A 165 -4.06 -15.27 -0.05
CA GLY A 165 -3.87 -16.15 -1.22
C GLY A 165 -3.41 -15.48 -2.53
N PRO A 166 -4.14 -14.52 -3.11
CA PRO A 166 -3.94 -14.06 -4.49
C PRO A 166 -2.57 -13.44 -4.77
N ILE A 167 -1.93 -12.81 -3.78
CA ILE A 167 -0.64 -12.13 -3.94
C ILE A 167 0.49 -13.14 -4.17
N SER A 168 0.41 -14.31 -3.52
CA SER A 168 1.45 -15.34 -3.63
C SER A 168 1.57 -15.90 -5.05
N LEU A 169 0.49 -15.91 -5.82
CA LEU A 169 0.46 -16.37 -7.21
C LEU A 169 1.18 -15.40 -8.16
N ARG A 170 1.22 -14.12 -7.80
CA ARG A 170 1.86 -13.08 -8.62
C ARG A 170 3.35 -12.88 -8.33
N ARG A 171 3.92 -13.64 -7.38
CA ARG A 171 5.38 -13.56 -7.11
C ARG A 171 6.18 -13.84 -8.38
N PRO A 172 7.33 -13.15 -8.60
CA PRO A 172 8.11 -13.26 -9.85
C PRO A 172 8.39 -14.71 -10.28
N ARG A 173 8.82 -15.57 -9.35
CA ARG A 173 9.11 -16.99 -9.61
C ARG A 173 7.89 -17.87 -9.95
N LYS A 174 6.68 -17.35 -9.81
CA LYS A 174 5.42 -18.05 -10.16
C LYS A 174 4.89 -17.64 -11.51
N ARG A 175 5.52 -16.68 -12.17
CA ARG A 175 5.13 -16.18 -13.51
C ARG A 175 5.77 -17.05 -14.60
N PRO A 176 5.12 -17.17 -15.78
CA PRO A 176 5.70 -17.90 -16.94
C PRO A 176 7.08 -17.39 -17.36
N VAL A 177 7.29 -16.06 -17.25
CA VAL A 177 8.60 -15.46 -17.52
C VAL A 177 9.08 -14.74 -16.25
N PHE A 178 10.23 -15.21 -15.76
CA PHE A 178 10.90 -14.67 -14.59
C PHE A 178 12.18 -13.94 -14.99
N HIS A 179 12.44 -12.82 -14.32
CA HIS A 179 13.73 -12.14 -14.33
C HIS A 179 14.14 -11.79 -12.90
N PRO A 180 15.41 -11.96 -12.49
CA PRO A 180 15.85 -11.73 -11.10
C PRO A 180 15.59 -10.33 -10.57
N SER A 181 15.67 -9.30 -11.42
CA SER A 181 15.41 -7.90 -11.05
C SER A 181 13.91 -7.58 -10.91
N THR A 182 13.00 -8.53 -11.22
CA THR A 182 11.56 -8.24 -11.16
C THR A 182 11.09 -7.90 -9.76
N MET A 183 10.46 -6.74 -9.62
CA MET A 183 9.96 -6.23 -8.36
C MET A 183 8.87 -7.13 -7.75
N PRO A 184 8.89 -7.38 -6.42
CA PRO A 184 7.83 -8.10 -5.72
C PRO A 184 6.48 -7.37 -5.83
N PRO A 185 5.34 -8.11 -5.90
CA PRO A 185 4.01 -7.51 -6.09
C PRO A 185 3.64 -6.43 -5.08
N LYS A 186 4.00 -6.59 -3.80
CA LYS A 186 3.72 -5.60 -2.76
C LYS A 186 4.38 -4.26 -3.04
N ILE A 187 5.67 -4.28 -3.42
CA ILE A 187 6.42 -3.06 -3.73
C ILE A 187 5.93 -2.45 -5.03
N ALA A 188 5.74 -3.27 -6.08
CA ALA A 188 5.21 -2.80 -7.35
C ALA A 188 3.84 -2.12 -7.18
N ARG A 189 2.92 -2.72 -6.42
CA ARG A 189 1.61 -2.14 -6.09
C ARG A 189 1.75 -0.84 -5.31
N CYS A 190 2.64 -0.80 -4.32
CA CYS A 190 2.92 0.40 -3.56
C CYS A 190 3.41 1.54 -4.48
N MET A 191 4.32 1.28 -5.40
CA MET A 191 4.79 2.29 -6.36
C MET A 191 3.67 2.83 -7.25
N VAL A 192 2.77 1.96 -7.73
CA VAL A 192 1.58 2.39 -8.48
C VAL A 192 0.68 3.28 -7.62
N ASN A 193 0.45 2.92 -6.36
CA ASN A 193 -0.35 3.75 -5.45
C ASN A 193 0.35 5.08 -5.12
N LEU A 194 1.66 5.06 -4.90
CA LEU A 194 2.46 6.28 -4.63
C LEU A 194 2.45 7.25 -5.82
N SER A 195 2.31 6.78 -7.06
CA SER A 195 2.12 7.66 -8.23
C SER A 195 0.69 8.20 -8.36
N ARG A 196 -0.20 7.99 -7.37
CA ARG A 196 -1.61 8.42 -7.34
C ARG A 196 -2.44 7.92 -8.53
N ALA A 197 -1.99 6.89 -9.24
CA ALA A 197 -2.71 6.29 -10.36
C ALA A 197 -4.12 5.83 -9.96
N ARG A 198 -5.13 6.04 -10.82
CA ARG A 198 -6.52 5.63 -10.60
C ARG A 198 -7.01 4.71 -11.73
N PRO A 199 -8.09 3.94 -11.50
CA PRO A 199 -8.76 3.22 -12.58
C PRO A 199 -9.09 4.16 -13.76
N GLU A 200 -8.99 3.63 -14.98
CA GLU A 200 -9.26 4.30 -16.27
C GLU A 200 -8.26 5.41 -16.65
N GLU A 201 -7.34 5.82 -15.76
CA GLU A 201 -6.29 6.78 -16.05
C GLU A 201 -5.15 6.17 -16.86
N LEU A 202 -4.46 7.02 -17.62
CA LEU A 202 -3.30 6.64 -18.43
C LEU A 202 -2.06 6.56 -17.55
N PHE A 203 -1.56 5.34 -17.39
CA PHE A 203 -0.40 5.01 -16.58
C PHE A 203 0.75 4.50 -17.45
N ALA A 204 1.99 4.90 -17.14
CA ALA A 204 3.17 4.37 -17.83
C ALA A 204 4.20 3.72 -16.91
N ASP A 205 4.85 2.65 -17.41
CA ASP A 205 6.08 2.08 -16.87
C ASP A 205 7.14 2.00 -17.99
N PRO A 206 8.04 3.01 -18.07
CA PRO A 206 9.04 3.11 -19.14
C PRO A 206 10.22 2.12 -19.06
N PHE A 207 10.37 1.39 -17.94
CA PHE A 207 11.35 0.34 -17.75
C PHE A 207 10.67 -0.95 -17.31
N CYS A 208 9.64 -1.38 -18.03
CA CYS A 208 8.68 -2.37 -17.57
C CYS A 208 9.25 -3.79 -17.35
N GLY A 209 10.40 -4.11 -17.92
CA GLY A 209 10.99 -5.43 -17.81
C GLY A 209 10.01 -6.54 -18.20
N VAL A 210 9.83 -7.53 -17.32
CA VAL A 210 8.85 -8.60 -17.51
C VAL A 210 7.50 -8.30 -16.82
N GLY A 211 7.21 -7.01 -16.50
CA GLY A 211 5.90 -6.52 -16.11
C GLY A 211 5.61 -6.54 -14.60
N GLY A 212 6.59 -6.24 -13.77
CA GLY A 212 6.37 -6.15 -12.31
C GLY A 212 5.31 -5.12 -11.94
N ILE A 213 5.52 -3.88 -12.35
CA ILE A 213 4.66 -2.73 -12.08
C ILE A 213 3.44 -2.74 -13.02
N VAL A 214 3.63 -3.04 -14.31
CA VAL A 214 2.56 -3.14 -15.33
C VAL A 214 1.40 -4.03 -14.86
N ILE A 215 1.69 -5.23 -14.35
CA ILE A 215 0.66 -6.17 -13.86
C ILE A 215 -0.14 -5.54 -12.72
N GLU A 216 0.53 -4.90 -11.77
CA GLU A 216 -0.16 -4.31 -10.61
C GLU A 216 -0.98 -3.06 -10.98
N ALA A 217 -0.52 -2.23 -11.93
CA ALA A 217 -1.27 -1.10 -12.46
C ALA A 217 -2.52 -1.57 -13.23
N THR A 218 -2.37 -2.60 -14.09
CA THR A 218 -3.51 -3.18 -14.81
C THR A 218 -4.56 -3.78 -13.86
N LEU A 219 -4.12 -4.42 -12.76
CA LEU A 219 -5.02 -4.96 -11.73
C LEU A 219 -5.76 -3.88 -10.92
N ILE A 220 -5.24 -2.66 -10.87
CA ILE A 220 -5.97 -1.49 -10.32
C ILE A 220 -7.05 -1.02 -11.30
N GLY A 221 -6.89 -1.29 -12.59
CA GLY A 221 -7.79 -0.85 -13.66
C GLY A 221 -7.25 0.33 -14.47
N CYS A 222 -5.95 0.65 -14.37
CA CYS A 222 -5.33 1.70 -15.18
C CYS A 222 -5.26 1.29 -16.66
N LYS A 223 -5.27 2.28 -17.55
CA LYS A 223 -4.91 2.14 -18.98
C LYS A 223 -3.38 2.18 -19.08
N VAL A 224 -2.75 1.01 -19.19
CA VAL A 224 -1.30 0.87 -19.01
C VAL A 224 -0.54 0.84 -20.32
N LEU A 225 0.49 1.71 -20.42
CA LEU A 225 1.55 1.66 -21.40
C LEU A 225 2.84 1.14 -20.72
N GLY A 226 3.41 0.06 -21.23
CA GLY A 226 4.71 -0.43 -20.80
C GLY A 226 5.75 -0.27 -21.90
N MET A 227 6.97 0.14 -21.54
CA MET A 227 8.08 0.22 -22.46
C MET A 227 9.31 -0.48 -21.89
N ASP A 228 10.10 -1.07 -22.76
CA ASP A 228 11.44 -1.58 -22.45
C ASP A 228 12.29 -1.58 -23.71
N ALA A 229 13.59 -1.28 -23.58
CA ALA A 229 14.52 -1.29 -24.69
C ALA A 229 14.82 -2.70 -25.23
N SER A 230 14.49 -3.75 -24.47
CA SER A 230 14.72 -5.14 -24.80
C SER A 230 13.46 -5.81 -25.36
N SER A 231 13.52 -6.23 -26.63
CA SER A 231 12.45 -7.04 -27.24
C SER A 231 12.16 -8.35 -26.48
N ARG A 232 13.18 -8.89 -25.79
CA ARG A 232 13.03 -10.08 -24.93
C ARG A 232 12.14 -9.78 -23.72
N MET A 233 12.32 -8.61 -23.08
CA MET A 233 11.50 -8.17 -21.96
C MET A 233 10.05 -7.92 -22.40
N ILE A 234 9.85 -7.25 -23.54
CA ILE A 234 8.52 -7.03 -24.11
C ILE A 234 7.79 -8.34 -24.45
N ARG A 235 8.49 -9.32 -25.02
CA ARG A 235 7.90 -10.67 -25.20
C ARG A 235 7.55 -11.33 -23.85
N GLY A 236 8.40 -11.11 -22.84
CA GLY A 236 8.20 -11.64 -21.50
C GLY A 236 6.98 -11.07 -20.80
N VAL A 237 6.82 -9.74 -20.80
CA VAL A 237 5.66 -9.08 -20.17
C VAL A 237 4.36 -9.47 -20.86
N ARG A 238 4.32 -9.58 -22.21
CA ARG A 238 3.12 -10.04 -22.93
C ARG A 238 2.70 -11.45 -22.51
N LYS A 239 3.65 -12.40 -22.34
CA LYS A 239 3.36 -13.75 -21.85
C LYS A 239 2.82 -13.73 -20.42
N ASN A 240 3.39 -12.91 -19.55
CA ASN A 240 2.92 -12.77 -18.17
C ASN A 240 1.52 -12.15 -18.09
N LEU A 241 1.24 -11.11 -18.88
CA LEU A 241 -0.10 -10.50 -18.98
C LEU A 241 -1.13 -11.51 -19.47
N SER A 242 -0.84 -12.23 -20.55
CA SER A 242 -1.72 -13.28 -21.07
C SER A 242 -2.02 -14.38 -20.05
N TYR A 243 -1.00 -14.79 -19.26
CA TYR A 243 -1.17 -15.78 -18.20
C TYR A 243 -2.16 -15.34 -17.10
N PHE A 244 -2.17 -14.04 -16.78
CA PHE A 244 -3.10 -13.46 -15.80
C PHE A 244 -4.43 -12.98 -16.43
N GLY A 245 -4.63 -13.14 -17.75
CA GLY A 245 -5.82 -12.65 -18.45
C GLY A 245 -5.92 -11.12 -18.46
N LEU A 246 -4.79 -10.41 -18.44
CA LEU A 246 -4.72 -8.95 -18.36
C LEU A 246 -4.48 -8.31 -19.72
N ASN A 247 -5.21 -7.23 -20.01
CA ASN A 247 -5.07 -6.41 -21.20
C ASN A 247 -4.50 -5.04 -20.85
N THR A 248 -3.66 -4.51 -21.74
CA THR A 248 -3.03 -3.19 -21.60
C THR A 248 -3.21 -2.40 -22.89
N MET A 249 -3.01 -1.09 -22.86
CA MET A 249 -3.05 -0.26 -24.08
C MET A 249 -1.92 -0.60 -25.05
N GLY A 250 -0.72 -0.89 -24.52
CA GLY A 250 0.41 -1.23 -25.38
C GLY A 250 1.65 -1.64 -24.61
N MET A 251 2.44 -2.53 -25.26
CA MET A 251 3.78 -2.90 -24.82
C MET A 251 4.75 -2.56 -25.95
N ILE A 252 5.64 -1.59 -25.73
CA ILE A 252 6.45 -0.91 -26.72
C ILE A 252 7.92 -1.28 -26.54
N ILE A 253 8.62 -1.56 -27.66
CA ILE A 253 10.08 -1.64 -27.67
C ILE A 253 10.60 -0.24 -27.93
N GLY A 254 11.27 0.38 -26.96
CA GLY A 254 11.73 1.76 -27.09
C GLY A 254 12.71 2.18 -26.00
N ASP A 255 13.21 3.39 -26.15
CA ASP A 255 14.10 4.04 -25.20
C ASP A 255 13.27 4.97 -24.29
N ALA A 256 13.36 4.78 -22.98
CA ALA A 256 12.62 5.56 -22.01
C ALA A 256 12.94 7.07 -22.05
N ARG A 257 14.08 7.46 -22.59
CA ARG A 257 14.46 8.88 -22.83
C ARG A 257 13.62 9.54 -23.94
N SER A 258 12.83 8.75 -24.67
CA SER A 258 11.93 9.20 -25.74
C SER A 258 10.56 8.55 -25.54
N LEU A 259 9.82 9.02 -24.53
CA LEU A 259 8.47 8.53 -24.27
C LEU A 259 7.52 8.91 -25.43
N PRO A 260 6.78 7.94 -25.98
CA PRO A 260 5.94 8.17 -27.17
C PRO A 260 4.59 8.80 -26.84
N SER A 261 4.32 9.13 -25.59
CA SER A 261 3.02 9.63 -25.12
C SER A 261 3.18 10.91 -24.32
N HIS A 262 2.22 11.82 -24.52
CA HIS A 262 1.97 12.97 -23.65
C HIS A 262 0.63 12.78 -22.96
N GLY A 263 0.42 13.44 -21.85
CA GLY A 263 -0.85 13.38 -21.12
C GLY A 263 -0.97 12.16 -20.20
N LEU A 264 0.17 11.68 -19.66
CA LEU A 264 0.16 10.65 -18.63
C LEU A 264 -0.41 11.20 -17.31
N ASP A 265 -1.34 10.46 -16.73
CA ASP A 265 -1.93 10.78 -15.43
C ASP A 265 -1.08 10.28 -14.26
N ALA A 266 -0.28 9.23 -14.49
CA ALA A 266 0.63 8.70 -13.49
C ALA A 266 1.77 7.90 -14.16
N LEU A 267 2.92 7.86 -13.47
CA LEU A 267 4.07 7.07 -13.90
C LEU A 267 4.73 6.39 -12.70
N ALA A 268 5.00 5.08 -12.79
CA ALA A 268 5.85 4.43 -11.82
C ALA A 268 6.83 3.50 -12.52
N THR A 269 8.10 3.52 -12.09
CA THR A 269 9.13 2.75 -12.78
C THR A 269 10.33 2.41 -11.91
N ASP A 270 11.01 1.32 -12.25
CA ASP A 270 12.23 0.82 -11.61
C ASP A 270 13.34 0.67 -12.68
N PRO A 271 14.09 1.75 -12.98
CA PRO A 271 15.16 1.70 -13.98
C PRO A 271 16.18 0.60 -13.69
N PRO A 272 16.86 0.07 -14.72
CA PRO A 272 17.86 -0.98 -14.54
C PRO A 272 19.07 -0.44 -13.77
N TYR A 273 19.48 -1.16 -12.71
CA TYR A 273 20.69 -0.89 -11.95
C TYR A 273 21.37 -2.19 -11.54
N GLY A 274 22.70 -2.21 -11.68
CA GLY A 274 23.55 -3.35 -11.38
C GLY A 274 24.13 -4.06 -12.60
N ARG A 275 25.09 -4.95 -12.34
CA ARG A 275 25.91 -5.63 -13.38
C ARG A 275 25.09 -6.59 -14.26
N ASP A 276 23.93 -7.04 -13.77
CA ASP A 276 23.08 -8.03 -14.46
C ASP A 276 21.96 -7.41 -15.30
N SER A 277 21.79 -6.09 -15.29
CA SER A 277 20.81 -5.38 -16.09
C SER A 277 21.49 -4.74 -17.30
N SER A 278 20.91 -4.92 -18.50
CA SER A 278 21.46 -4.38 -19.73
C SER A 278 21.28 -2.87 -19.81
N THR A 279 22.18 -2.12 -19.16
CA THR A 279 22.27 -0.66 -19.33
C THR A 279 22.83 -0.25 -20.69
N ARG A 280 23.12 -1.23 -21.59
CA ARG A 280 23.81 -1.02 -22.88
C ARG A 280 25.09 -0.21 -22.74
N GLY A 281 25.81 -0.37 -21.62
CA GLY A 281 27.07 0.35 -21.35
C GLY A 281 26.90 1.76 -20.77
N LEU A 282 25.66 2.23 -20.55
CA LEU A 282 25.40 3.52 -19.91
C LEU A 282 25.55 3.43 -18.38
N ASN A 283 26.04 4.49 -17.78
CA ASN A 283 25.97 4.66 -16.33
C ASN A 283 24.50 4.84 -15.92
N VAL A 284 24.07 4.14 -14.87
CA VAL A 284 22.69 4.20 -14.36
C VAL A 284 22.27 5.63 -13.99
N SER A 285 23.19 6.41 -13.40
CA SER A 285 22.93 7.82 -13.06
C SER A 285 22.65 8.66 -14.31
N ASP A 286 23.41 8.44 -15.40
CA ASP A 286 23.21 9.17 -16.66
C ASP A 286 21.88 8.77 -17.31
N LEU A 287 21.56 7.47 -17.31
CA LEU A 287 20.27 6.98 -17.84
C LEU A 287 19.08 7.63 -17.12
N ILE A 288 19.12 7.69 -15.77
CA ILE A 288 18.04 8.27 -14.97
C ILE A 288 17.96 9.79 -15.20
N ARG A 289 19.11 10.48 -15.20
CA ARG A 289 19.19 11.92 -15.45
C ARG A 289 18.62 12.29 -16.82
N ASP A 290 18.92 11.50 -17.86
CA ASP A 290 18.41 11.74 -19.21
C ASP A 290 16.94 11.35 -19.39
N PHE A 291 16.43 10.40 -18.58
CA PHE A 291 15.03 9.97 -18.58
C PHE A 291 14.08 10.96 -17.93
N LEU A 292 14.46 11.58 -16.81
CA LEU A 292 13.54 12.40 -16.00
C LEU A 292 12.95 13.61 -16.75
N PRO A 293 13.70 14.33 -17.62
CA PRO A 293 13.10 15.37 -18.46
C PRO A 293 12.00 14.84 -19.40
N ALA A 294 12.20 13.66 -20.00
CA ALA A 294 11.18 13.03 -20.85
C ALA A 294 9.94 12.63 -20.03
N ALA A 295 10.12 12.14 -18.81
CA ALA A 295 9.03 11.84 -17.90
C ALA A 295 8.24 13.10 -17.52
N SER A 296 8.93 14.20 -17.16
CA SER A 296 8.31 15.49 -16.85
C SER A 296 7.48 16.02 -18.02
N CYS A 297 8.02 16.02 -19.22
CA CYS A 297 7.30 16.46 -20.43
C CYS A 297 6.09 15.58 -20.78
N SER A 298 6.09 14.32 -20.38
CA SER A 298 5.01 13.35 -20.69
C SER A 298 3.87 13.38 -19.68
N LEU A 299 4.14 13.79 -18.44
CA LEU A 299 3.16 13.84 -17.36
C LEU A 299 2.24 15.06 -17.49
N ASN A 300 0.97 14.87 -17.22
CA ASN A 300 0.02 15.98 -17.03
C ASN A 300 0.46 16.85 -15.85
N ARG A 301 0.05 18.12 -15.85
CA ARG A 301 0.23 18.99 -14.70
C ARG A 301 -0.51 18.43 -13.49
N GLY A 302 0.14 18.37 -12.34
CA GLY A 302 -0.38 17.74 -11.11
C GLY A 302 -0.24 16.21 -11.07
N ALA A 303 0.20 15.58 -12.16
CA ALA A 303 0.43 14.14 -12.20
C ALA A 303 1.72 13.74 -11.43
N HIS A 304 1.75 12.52 -10.93
CA HIS A 304 2.82 12.03 -10.06
C HIS A 304 3.66 10.94 -10.72
N LEU A 305 4.97 11.04 -10.48
CA LEU A 305 5.98 10.01 -10.78
C LEU A 305 6.40 9.32 -9.49
N CYS A 306 6.44 7.97 -9.49
CA CYS A 306 7.15 7.20 -8.48
C CYS A 306 8.31 6.45 -9.12
N ILE A 307 9.54 6.81 -8.78
CA ILE A 307 10.76 6.16 -9.31
C ILE A 307 11.57 5.53 -8.20
N SER A 308 12.15 4.35 -8.45
CA SER A 308 13.11 3.74 -7.53
C SER A 308 14.52 3.70 -8.11
N ALA A 309 15.52 3.78 -7.22
CA ALA A 309 16.94 3.61 -7.56
C ALA A 309 17.76 3.19 -6.33
N PRO A 310 19.02 2.77 -6.49
CA PRO A 310 19.97 2.69 -5.38
C PRO A 310 20.11 4.02 -4.64
N SER A 311 20.29 3.96 -3.32
CA SER A 311 20.38 5.16 -2.45
C SER A 311 21.58 6.07 -2.75
N GLU A 312 22.58 5.55 -3.45
CA GLU A 312 23.80 6.28 -3.85
C GLU A 312 23.55 7.26 -5.00
N ILE A 313 22.43 7.14 -5.71
CA ILE A 313 22.04 8.03 -6.81
C ILE A 313 21.28 9.22 -6.24
N ASP A 314 21.66 10.44 -6.61
CA ASP A 314 20.96 11.66 -6.20
C ASP A 314 19.69 11.91 -7.03
N LEU A 315 18.68 11.04 -6.82
CA LEU A 315 17.39 11.14 -7.51
C LEU A 315 16.67 12.46 -7.25
N GLU A 316 16.83 13.03 -6.05
CA GLU A 316 16.14 14.28 -5.70
C GLU A 316 16.65 15.45 -6.53
N SER A 317 17.97 15.57 -6.70
CA SER A 317 18.57 16.60 -7.56
C SER A 317 18.11 16.40 -9.00
N TYR A 318 18.22 15.19 -9.54
CA TYR A 318 17.84 14.91 -10.92
C TYR A 318 16.35 15.18 -11.19
N ALA A 319 15.46 14.89 -10.23
CA ALA A 319 14.05 15.20 -10.37
C ALA A 319 13.79 16.71 -10.40
N ARG A 320 14.44 17.48 -9.51
CA ARG A 320 14.35 18.94 -9.48
C ARG A 320 14.89 19.58 -10.76
N ASP A 321 16.04 19.10 -11.24
CA ASP A 321 16.65 19.58 -12.49
C ASP A 321 15.77 19.33 -13.72
N ALA A 322 14.95 18.27 -13.67
CA ALA A 322 13.93 17.95 -14.67
C ALA A 322 12.61 18.75 -14.50
N GLY A 323 12.52 19.69 -13.55
CA GLY A 323 11.32 20.49 -13.28
C GLY A 323 10.25 19.78 -12.47
N LEU A 324 10.56 18.63 -11.85
CA LEU A 324 9.64 17.91 -11.00
C LEU A 324 9.76 18.33 -9.52
N HIS A 325 8.62 18.46 -8.83
CA HIS A 325 8.59 18.78 -7.41
C HIS A 325 8.60 17.50 -6.57
N VAL A 326 9.69 17.26 -5.83
CA VAL A 326 9.81 16.07 -4.95
C VAL A 326 8.88 16.23 -3.74
N ARG A 327 7.95 15.30 -3.59
CA ARG A 327 6.96 15.26 -2.49
C ARG A 327 7.37 14.32 -1.37
N GLU A 328 7.90 13.15 -1.71
CA GLU A 328 8.21 12.10 -0.73
C GLU A 328 9.51 11.39 -1.10
N LYS A 329 10.24 10.94 -0.06
CA LYS A 329 11.39 10.06 -0.18
C LYS A 329 11.30 8.92 0.84
N HIS A 330 11.45 7.70 0.37
CA HIS A 330 11.42 6.51 1.21
C HIS A 330 12.69 5.67 0.97
N LEU A 331 13.25 5.13 2.03
CA LEU A 331 14.40 4.24 1.98
C LEU A 331 14.01 2.83 2.42
N THR A 332 14.48 1.84 1.71
CA THR A 332 14.25 0.42 2.03
C THR A 332 15.53 -0.37 1.87
N ARG A 333 15.99 -1.02 2.93
CA ARG A 333 17.12 -1.92 2.87
C ARG A 333 16.69 -3.24 2.22
N ILE A 334 17.27 -3.58 1.08
CA ILE A 334 16.96 -4.81 0.33
C ILE A 334 17.87 -5.95 0.81
N HIS A 335 19.19 -5.69 0.92
CA HIS A 335 20.19 -6.60 1.48
C HIS A 335 21.40 -5.78 1.98
N ARG A 336 22.45 -6.48 2.46
CA ARG A 336 23.60 -5.82 3.12
C ARG A 336 24.27 -4.74 2.26
N SER A 337 24.29 -4.91 0.94
CA SER A 337 24.96 -4.02 -0.02
C SER A 337 24.02 -3.18 -0.88
N LEU A 338 22.70 -3.20 -0.64
CA LEU A 338 21.75 -2.42 -1.43
C LEU A 338 20.66 -1.83 -0.52
N THR A 339 20.66 -0.52 -0.43
CA THR A 339 19.52 0.27 0.02
C THR A 339 18.86 0.89 -1.21
N ARG A 340 17.56 0.68 -1.35
CA ARG A 340 16.75 1.26 -2.42
C ARG A 340 16.04 2.48 -1.91
N GLN A 341 16.04 3.54 -2.68
CA GLN A 341 15.20 4.71 -2.46
C GLN A 341 14.01 4.71 -3.42
N PHE A 342 12.92 5.32 -2.96
CA PHE A 342 11.73 5.62 -3.76
C PHE A 342 11.49 7.12 -3.63
N ILE A 343 11.43 7.80 -4.76
CA ILE A 343 11.07 9.23 -4.83
C ILE A 343 9.69 9.33 -5.45
N VAL A 344 8.83 10.11 -4.81
CA VAL A 344 7.57 10.55 -5.39
C VAL A 344 7.71 12.01 -5.75
N ALA A 345 7.50 12.33 -7.00
CA ALA A 345 7.60 13.70 -7.51
C ALA A 345 6.34 14.06 -8.31
N GLU A 346 5.96 15.31 -8.28
CA GLU A 346 4.79 15.88 -8.99
C GLU A 346 5.26 16.79 -10.10
N ASN A 347 4.59 16.74 -11.24
CA ASN A 347 4.76 17.67 -12.35
C ASN A 347 3.89 18.93 -12.09
N THR A 348 4.49 20.09 -11.81
CA THR A 348 3.80 21.32 -11.35
C THR A 348 3.57 22.33 -12.46
#